data_cae4b2539fa0128e4cfcc64d243806d2
#
_entry.id   cae4b2539fa0128e4cfcc64d243806d2
#
_cell.length_a   1.000
_cell.length_b   1.000
_cell.length_c   1.000
_cell.angle_alpha   90.00
_cell.angle_beta   90.00
_cell.angle_gamma   90.00
#
_symmetry.space_group_name_H-M   'P 1'
#
loop_
_entity.id
_entity.type
_entity.pdbx_description
1 polymer ?
#
loop_
_entity_poly.entity_id
_entity_poly.type
_entity_poly.pdbx_seq_one_letter_code
_entity_poly.pdbx_strand_id
1 'polypeptide(L)'
;DKGEVNLRQFKDKIDGEVALVSIMLANNEIGVIQPIEKIAKICKEHNVWLHSDAAQAIGNIDVKVNSLGVDLMSISSHKLYGPKGIGCLFVRRRPRIRLFAQIDGGGQERLMRSGTLPTPLVVGFSEAMEIIDKNLNNNISKLKLFRDRLHNNFLKLDKKMQLNGPALSKNRLPNNLNYYVKGINAAELTESLGDYVAFSTGSACTTGNIEPSYVLSSIGLTKEEALSSFRISVGLESTIEDIDEAAKIICNKIGILRKS
;
A
#
# COMPACT_ATOMS: atom_id res chain seq x y z
N ASP A 1 -15.29 -8.10 4.14
CA ASP A 1 -14.77 -9.45 3.83
C ASP A 1 -13.56 -9.47 2.90
N LYS A 2 -13.10 -8.31 2.39
CA LYS A 2 -11.96 -8.22 1.47
C LYS A 2 -10.97 -7.13 1.87
N GLY A 3 -10.95 -6.75 3.14
CA GLY A 3 -10.05 -5.74 3.70
C GLY A 3 -10.57 -4.30 3.60
N GLU A 4 -11.76 -4.07 3.08
CA GLU A 4 -12.39 -2.74 3.06
C GLU A 4 -13.06 -2.45 4.41
N VAL A 5 -12.95 -1.22 4.90
CA VAL A 5 -13.56 -0.77 6.16
C VAL A 5 -15.09 -0.90 6.08
N ASN A 6 -15.67 -1.59 7.05
CA ASN A 6 -17.13 -1.66 7.20
C ASN A 6 -17.65 -0.33 7.75
N LEU A 7 -18.26 0.49 6.88
CA LEU A 7 -18.73 1.83 7.22
C LEU A 7 -19.77 1.88 8.33
N ARG A 8 -20.62 0.83 8.47
CA ARG A 8 -21.61 0.76 9.55
C ARG A 8 -20.91 0.58 10.90
N GLN A 9 -20.06 -0.43 11.01
CA GLN A 9 -19.26 -0.66 12.22
C GLN A 9 -18.32 0.50 12.53
N PHE A 10 -17.79 1.17 11.51
CA PHE A 10 -16.98 2.36 11.67
C PHE A 10 -17.78 3.49 12.30
N LYS A 11 -18.98 3.77 11.78
CA LYS A 11 -19.86 4.81 12.33
C LYS A 11 -20.25 4.53 13.78
N ASP A 12 -20.53 3.28 14.13
CA ASP A 12 -20.89 2.87 15.49
C ASP A 12 -19.75 3.04 16.50
N LYS A 13 -18.50 3.17 16.02
CA LYS A 13 -17.29 3.39 16.86
C LYS A 13 -16.90 4.86 17.02
N ILE A 14 -17.53 5.76 16.29
CA ILE A 14 -17.25 7.20 16.41
C ILE A 14 -18.21 7.79 17.43
N ASP A 15 -17.69 8.03 18.62
CA ASP A 15 -18.38 8.69 19.72
C ASP A 15 -17.74 10.05 20.02
N GLY A 16 -18.21 10.72 21.08
CA GLY A 16 -17.73 12.05 21.50
C GLY A 16 -16.32 12.08 22.06
N GLU A 17 -15.68 10.93 22.28
CA GLU A 17 -14.31 10.83 22.79
C GLU A 17 -13.27 10.67 21.68
N VAL A 18 -13.70 10.37 20.45
CA VAL A 18 -12.80 10.22 19.29
C VAL A 18 -12.34 11.57 18.77
N ALA A 19 -11.07 11.88 18.94
CA ALA A 19 -10.46 13.13 18.46
C ALA A 19 -9.97 13.03 17.01
N LEU A 20 -9.45 11.87 16.61
CA LEU A 20 -8.82 11.63 15.31
C LEU A 20 -9.10 10.22 14.81
N VAL A 21 -9.43 10.10 13.54
CA VAL A 21 -9.43 8.86 12.79
C VAL A 21 -8.20 8.82 11.88
N SER A 22 -7.46 7.71 11.91
CA SER A 22 -6.32 7.50 11.02
C SER A 22 -6.49 6.18 10.26
N ILE A 23 -6.65 6.28 8.94
CA ILE A 23 -6.88 5.11 8.06
C ILE A 23 -6.03 5.26 6.81
N MET A 24 -5.29 4.22 6.43
CA MET A 24 -4.54 4.21 5.18
C MET A 24 -5.47 4.30 3.97
N LEU A 25 -5.08 5.07 2.93
CA LEU A 25 -5.86 5.17 1.69
C LEU A 25 -5.81 3.87 0.89
N ALA A 26 -4.63 3.22 0.88
CA ALA A 26 -4.47 1.93 0.24
C ALA A 26 -3.56 1.03 1.07
N ASN A 27 -3.95 -0.25 1.21
CA ASN A 27 -3.17 -1.23 1.95
C ASN A 27 -2.00 -1.76 1.12
N ASN A 28 -0.83 -1.84 1.72
CA ASN A 28 0.41 -2.26 1.08
C ASN A 28 0.51 -3.77 0.82
N GLU A 29 -0.26 -4.60 1.54
CA GLU A 29 -0.17 -6.05 1.42
C GLU A 29 -1.17 -6.60 0.40
N ILE A 30 -2.45 -6.31 0.56
CA ILE A 30 -3.53 -6.84 -0.30
C ILE A 30 -4.03 -5.84 -1.34
N GLY A 31 -3.45 -4.63 -1.35
CA GLY A 31 -3.74 -3.61 -2.35
C GLY A 31 -5.14 -2.97 -2.25
N VAL A 32 -5.94 -3.26 -1.21
CA VAL A 32 -7.29 -2.69 -1.08
C VAL A 32 -7.23 -1.16 -0.96
N ILE A 33 -8.08 -0.47 -1.70
CA ILE A 33 -8.27 0.98 -1.63
C ILE A 33 -9.48 1.25 -0.75
N GLN A 34 -9.30 2.05 0.30
CA GLN A 34 -10.33 2.35 1.28
C GLN A 34 -11.29 3.45 0.81
N PRO A 35 -12.55 3.42 1.21
CA PRO A 35 -13.57 4.41 0.83
C PRO A 35 -13.43 5.71 1.63
N ILE A 36 -12.26 6.38 1.53
CA ILE A 36 -11.89 7.54 2.35
C ILE A 36 -12.90 8.70 2.24
N GLU A 37 -13.46 8.94 1.05
CA GLU A 37 -14.50 9.98 0.89
C GLU A 37 -15.74 9.73 1.75
N LYS A 38 -16.14 8.46 1.88
CA LYS A 38 -17.30 8.09 2.71
C LYS A 38 -16.96 8.19 4.20
N ILE A 39 -15.74 7.78 4.56
CA ILE A 39 -15.21 7.90 5.92
C ILE A 39 -15.12 9.38 6.32
N ALA A 40 -14.63 10.25 5.43
CA ALA A 40 -14.52 11.67 5.66
C ALA A 40 -15.88 12.33 5.94
N LYS A 41 -16.94 11.91 5.23
CA LYS A 41 -18.31 12.39 5.50
C LYS A 41 -18.76 12.05 6.91
N ILE A 42 -18.55 10.80 7.34
CA ILE A 42 -18.90 10.35 8.70
C ILE A 42 -18.07 11.12 9.74
N CYS A 43 -16.77 11.26 9.55
CA CYS A 43 -15.90 12.03 10.46
C CYS A 43 -16.38 13.48 10.60
N LYS A 44 -16.75 14.12 9.48
CA LYS A 44 -17.26 15.49 9.47
C LYS A 44 -18.60 15.65 10.21
N GLU A 45 -19.51 14.68 10.07
CA GLU A 45 -20.80 14.65 10.79
C GLU A 45 -20.60 14.62 12.31
N HIS A 46 -19.49 14.01 12.77
CA HIS A 46 -19.14 13.86 14.18
C HIS A 46 -18.09 14.87 14.68
N ASN A 47 -17.64 15.83 13.84
CA ASN A 47 -16.58 16.79 14.14
C ASN A 47 -15.23 16.13 14.52
N VAL A 48 -14.89 14.99 13.92
CA VAL A 48 -13.67 14.24 14.14
C VAL A 48 -12.70 14.50 12.98
N TRP A 49 -11.41 14.72 13.30
CA TRP A 49 -10.38 14.91 12.28
C TRP A 49 -10.08 13.59 11.55
N LEU A 50 -9.81 13.66 10.25
CA LEU A 50 -9.42 12.52 9.44
C LEU A 50 -7.99 12.66 8.92
N HIS A 51 -7.12 11.76 9.35
CA HIS A 51 -5.81 11.51 8.76
C HIS A 51 -5.88 10.28 7.83
N SER A 52 -5.22 10.36 6.69
CA SER A 52 -5.04 9.21 5.79
C SER A 52 -3.59 9.04 5.40
N ASP A 53 -3.06 7.82 5.56
CA ASP A 53 -1.76 7.45 5.01
C ASP A 53 -1.93 7.11 3.52
N ALA A 54 -1.34 7.94 2.66
CA ALA A 54 -1.38 7.79 1.22
C ALA A 54 -0.05 7.26 0.62
N ALA A 55 0.86 6.75 1.45
CA ALA A 55 2.17 6.29 1.00
C ALA A 55 2.11 5.24 -0.13
N GLN A 56 1.10 4.38 -0.15
CA GLN A 56 0.90 3.38 -1.20
C GLN A 56 -0.01 3.88 -2.34
N ALA A 57 -0.74 4.97 -2.13
CA ALA A 57 -1.75 5.45 -3.06
C ALA A 57 -1.20 6.47 -4.08
N ILE A 58 -0.39 7.42 -3.62
CA ILE A 58 0.21 8.45 -4.49
C ILE A 58 1.04 7.78 -5.59
N GLY A 59 0.81 8.20 -6.83
CA GLY A 59 1.46 7.64 -8.00
C GLY A 59 0.83 6.36 -8.56
N ASN A 60 -0.06 5.71 -7.79
CA ASN A 60 -0.77 4.50 -8.20
C ASN A 60 -2.25 4.71 -8.47
N ILE A 61 -2.87 5.73 -7.87
CA ILE A 61 -4.25 6.16 -8.12
C ILE A 61 -4.34 7.68 -8.10
N ASP A 62 -5.45 8.24 -8.61
CA ASP A 62 -5.71 9.68 -8.52
C ASP A 62 -6.05 10.06 -7.07
N VAL A 63 -5.22 10.92 -6.47
CA VAL A 63 -5.36 11.35 -5.06
C VAL A 63 -5.55 12.86 -5.00
N LYS A 64 -6.78 13.28 -4.73
CA LYS A 64 -7.16 14.69 -4.60
C LYS A 64 -7.66 14.95 -3.17
N VAL A 65 -6.85 15.62 -2.36
CA VAL A 65 -7.14 15.88 -0.94
C VAL A 65 -8.49 16.57 -0.70
N ASN A 66 -8.95 17.41 -1.64
CA ASN A 66 -10.24 18.08 -1.53
C ASN A 66 -11.41 17.12 -1.78
N SER A 67 -11.32 16.25 -2.78
CA SER A 67 -12.34 15.25 -3.08
C SER A 67 -12.40 14.18 -1.99
N LEU A 68 -11.25 13.74 -1.50
CA LEU A 68 -11.16 12.77 -0.41
C LEU A 68 -11.68 13.34 0.92
N GLY A 69 -11.67 14.66 1.11
CA GLY A 69 -12.16 15.30 2.32
C GLY A 69 -11.28 15.09 3.56
N VAL A 70 -10.04 14.64 3.37
CA VAL A 70 -9.08 14.43 4.48
C VAL A 70 -8.59 15.75 5.07
N ASP A 71 -8.29 15.74 6.35
CA ASP A 71 -7.74 16.88 7.09
C ASP A 71 -6.21 16.83 7.14
N LEU A 72 -5.67 15.63 7.23
CA LEU A 72 -4.25 15.31 7.27
C LEU A 72 -3.97 14.17 6.29
N MET A 73 -2.80 14.21 5.62
CA MET A 73 -2.37 13.10 4.76
C MET A 73 -0.86 12.95 4.79
N SER A 74 -0.39 11.74 5.08
CA SER A 74 1.03 11.40 5.00
C SER A 74 1.40 10.81 3.64
N ILE A 75 2.56 11.21 3.11
CA ILE A 75 3.09 10.81 1.81
C ILE A 75 4.58 10.51 1.97
N SER A 76 5.06 9.44 1.32
CA SER A 76 6.46 9.02 1.36
C SER A 76 7.09 9.10 -0.03
N SER A 77 8.19 9.84 -0.16
CA SER A 77 8.85 10.10 -1.44
C SER A 77 9.31 8.83 -2.15
N HIS A 78 9.98 7.91 -1.42
CA HIS A 78 10.54 6.69 -2.02
C HIS A 78 9.50 5.67 -2.52
N LYS A 79 8.21 5.88 -2.24
CA LYS A 79 7.11 5.05 -2.77
C LYS A 79 6.61 5.52 -4.13
N LEU A 80 7.08 6.67 -4.59
CA LEU A 80 6.77 7.24 -5.90
C LEU A 80 8.04 7.58 -6.71
N TYR A 81 9.07 6.75 -6.56
CA TYR A 81 10.37 6.84 -7.25
C TYR A 81 11.22 8.07 -6.89
N GLY A 82 10.87 8.78 -5.82
CA GLY A 82 11.65 9.87 -5.28
C GLY A 82 12.72 9.42 -4.28
N PRO A 83 13.49 10.34 -3.72
CA PRO A 83 14.58 10.01 -2.79
C PRO A 83 14.07 9.40 -1.48
N LYS A 84 14.87 8.49 -0.90
CA LYS A 84 14.68 7.99 0.47
C LYS A 84 15.00 9.09 1.49
N GLY A 85 14.41 8.98 2.68
CA GLY A 85 14.70 9.88 3.80
C GLY A 85 13.83 11.14 3.85
N ILE A 86 12.86 11.29 2.94
CA ILE A 86 11.92 12.41 2.93
C ILE A 86 10.48 11.94 2.67
N GLY A 87 9.54 12.67 3.22
CA GLY A 87 8.11 12.60 2.98
C GLY A 87 7.45 13.93 3.30
N CYS A 88 6.16 14.02 3.18
CA CYS A 88 5.41 15.21 3.61
C CYS A 88 4.13 14.85 4.35
N LEU A 89 3.69 15.77 5.19
CA LEU A 89 2.37 15.79 5.81
C LEU A 89 1.56 16.93 5.22
N PHE A 90 0.51 16.60 4.47
CA PHE A 90 -0.51 17.60 4.13
C PHE A 90 -1.31 17.94 5.39
N VAL A 91 -1.45 19.23 5.66
CA VAL A 91 -2.28 19.77 6.75
C VAL A 91 -3.28 20.75 6.18
N ARG A 92 -4.57 20.48 6.33
CA ARG A 92 -5.64 21.34 5.83
C ARG A 92 -5.60 22.70 6.52
N ARG A 93 -5.70 23.77 5.72
CA ARG A 93 -5.64 25.15 6.24
C ARG A 93 -7.00 25.71 6.61
N ARG A 94 -8.08 25.19 6.02
CA ARG A 94 -9.45 25.66 6.26
C ARG A 94 -10.41 24.46 6.30
N PRO A 95 -11.02 24.11 7.47
CA PRO A 95 -10.75 24.74 8.77
C PRO A 95 -9.30 24.54 9.21
N ARG A 96 -8.79 25.45 10.06
CA ARG A 96 -7.38 25.41 10.49
C ARG A 96 -7.16 24.30 11.52
N ILE A 97 -6.30 23.37 11.19
CA ILE A 97 -5.80 22.34 12.12
C ILE A 97 -4.54 22.89 12.81
N ARG A 98 -4.48 22.75 14.12
CA ARG A 98 -3.28 23.08 14.92
C ARG A 98 -2.60 21.81 15.34
N LEU A 99 -1.34 21.68 14.97
CA LEU A 99 -0.48 20.58 15.40
C LEU A 99 0.56 21.13 16.37
N PHE A 100 0.83 20.38 17.43
CA PHE A 100 1.98 20.64 18.28
C PHE A 100 3.23 20.08 17.62
N ALA A 101 4.31 20.86 17.59
CA ALA A 101 5.59 20.41 17.11
C ALA A 101 6.07 19.21 17.97
N GLN A 102 6.56 18.17 17.31
CA GLN A 102 7.21 17.05 17.99
C GLN A 102 8.74 17.26 18.12
N ILE A 103 9.27 18.21 17.37
CA ILE A 103 10.69 18.61 17.37
C ILE A 103 10.72 20.11 17.53
N ASP A 104 11.14 20.55 18.71
CA ASP A 104 11.27 21.96 19.06
C ASP A 104 12.53 22.58 18.43
N GLY A 105 12.53 23.90 18.26
CA GLY A 105 13.68 24.65 17.73
C GLY A 105 13.25 25.83 16.85
N GLY A 106 13.81 25.95 15.64
CA GLY A 106 13.56 27.05 14.73
C GLY A 106 12.15 27.03 14.11
N GLY A 107 11.79 28.12 13.43
CA GLY A 107 10.44 28.35 12.88
C GLY A 107 10.14 27.65 11.55
N GLN A 108 10.94 26.66 11.15
CA GLN A 108 10.73 25.94 9.89
C GLN A 108 9.36 25.24 9.87
N GLU A 109 8.86 24.97 8.67
CA GLU A 109 7.57 24.32 8.46
C GLU A 109 6.44 24.95 9.29
N ARG A 110 6.44 26.28 9.41
CA ARG A 110 5.43 27.06 10.15
C ARG A 110 5.31 26.69 11.63
N LEU A 111 6.43 26.47 12.27
CA LEU A 111 6.54 26.02 13.67
C LEU A 111 5.96 24.61 13.92
N MET A 112 5.72 23.80 12.89
CA MET A 112 5.22 22.43 13.05
C MET A 112 6.36 21.40 13.11
N ARG A 113 7.50 21.70 12.51
CA ARG A 113 8.67 20.82 12.51
C ARG A 113 9.94 21.64 12.31
N SER A 114 10.74 21.77 13.34
CA SER A 114 12.00 22.51 13.30
C SER A 114 13.12 21.72 12.62
N GLY A 115 14.19 22.41 12.25
CA GLY A 115 15.39 21.88 11.61
C GLY A 115 15.58 22.38 10.18
N THR A 116 16.83 22.51 9.77
CA THR A 116 17.21 22.94 8.42
C THR A 116 16.58 22.01 7.39
N LEU A 117 15.95 22.56 6.37
CA LEU A 117 15.32 21.78 5.31
C LEU A 117 16.38 21.05 4.47
N PRO A 118 16.23 19.75 4.22
CA PRO A 118 17.13 18.99 3.35
C PRO A 118 16.83 19.32 1.89
N THR A 119 17.25 20.49 1.41
CA THR A 119 16.90 21.05 0.11
C THR A 119 17.06 20.06 -1.06
N PRO A 120 18.16 19.27 -1.18
CA PRO A 120 18.27 18.30 -2.26
C PRO A 120 17.17 17.24 -2.26
N LEU A 121 16.76 16.77 -1.08
CA LEU A 121 15.70 15.78 -0.94
C LEU A 121 14.33 16.41 -1.26
N VAL A 122 14.09 17.66 -0.84
CA VAL A 122 12.86 18.39 -1.14
C VAL A 122 12.70 18.57 -2.65
N VAL A 123 13.75 19.02 -3.34
CA VAL A 123 13.76 19.21 -4.80
C VAL A 123 13.53 17.88 -5.51
N GLY A 124 14.27 16.82 -5.13
CA GLY A 124 14.10 15.48 -5.71
C GLY A 124 12.68 14.90 -5.49
N PHE A 125 12.08 15.14 -4.33
CA PHE A 125 10.71 14.75 -4.06
C PHE A 125 9.71 15.53 -4.92
N SER A 126 9.89 16.84 -5.06
CA SER A 126 9.05 17.69 -5.90
C SER A 126 9.08 17.24 -7.36
N GLU A 127 10.28 16.97 -7.89
CA GLU A 127 10.47 16.49 -9.26
C GLU A 127 9.78 15.14 -9.48
N ALA A 128 9.95 14.19 -8.55
CA ALA A 128 9.28 12.89 -8.61
C ALA A 128 7.75 13.02 -8.63
N MET A 129 7.18 13.90 -7.80
CA MET A 129 5.74 14.21 -7.80
C MET A 129 5.28 14.76 -9.15
N GLU A 130 6.03 15.70 -9.73
CA GLU A 130 5.70 16.32 -11.02
C GLU A 130 5.73 15.32 -12.17
N ILE A 131 6.76 14.47 -12.23
CA ILE A 131 6.89 13.42 -13.25
C ILE A 131 5.71 12.43 -13.15
N ILE A 132 5.38 11.99 -11.94
CA ILE A 132 4.28 11.06 -11.71
C ILE A 132 2.94 11.69 -12.06
N ASP A 133 2.67 12.92 -11.65
CA ASP A 133 1.40 13.60 -11.93
C ASP A 133 1.17 13.77 -13.43
N LYS A 134 2.18 14.25 -14.17
CA LYS A 134 2.11 14.39 -15.64
C LYS A 134 1.78 13.09 -16.37
N ASN A 135 2.18 11.95 -15.84
CA ASN A 135 2.05 10.65 -16.50
C ASN A 135 1.04 9.72 -15.81
N LEU A 136 0.29 10.20 -14.82
CA LEU A 136 -0.47 9.36 -13.90
C LEU A 136 -1.38 8.34 -14.60
N ASN A 137 -2.20 8.77 -15.57
CA ASN A 137 -3.14 7.89 -16.27
C ASN A 137 -2.43 6.80 -17.10
N ASN A 138 -1.33 7.16 -17.75
CA ASN A 138 -0.51 6.21 -18.50
C ASN A 138 0.16 5.20 -17.57
N ASN A 139 0.69 5.67 -16.46
CA ASN A 139 1.33 4.85 -15.45
C ASN A 139 0.33 3.85 -14.84
N ILE A 140 -0.86 4.30 -14.45
CA ILE A 140 -1.94 3.43 -13.94
C ILE A 140 -2.30 2.37 -14.97
N SER A 141 -2.45 2.74 -16.24
CA SER A 141 -2.80 1.81 -17.32
C SER A 141 -1.71 0.76 -17.55
N LYS A 142 -0.42 1.18 -17.55
CA LYS A 142 0.74 0.30 -17.66
C LYS A 142 0.82 -0.69 -16.50
N LEU A 143 0.69 -0.20 -15.27
CA LEU A 143 0.74 -1.02 -14.07
C LEU A 143 -0.41 -2.05 -14.03
N LYS A 144 -1.62 -1.64 -14.42
CA LYS A 144 -2.76 -2.57 -14.55
C LYS A 144 -2.48 -3.66 -15.58
N LEU A 145 -1.95 -3.30 -16.75
CA LEU A 145 -1.60 -4.26 -17.79
C LEU A 145 -0.62 -5.31 -17.28
N PHE A 146 0.44 -4.88 -16.61
CA PHE A 146 1.46 -5.77 -16.06
C PHE A 146 0.91 -6.66 -14.94
N ARG A 147 0.16 -6.06 -13.99
CA ARG A 147 -0.51 -6.80 -12.93
C ARG A 147 -1.45 -7.88 -13.47
N ASP A 148 -2.30 -7.51 -14.42
CA ASP A 148 -3.31 -8.41 -14.98
C ASP A 148 -2.65 -9.51 -15.81
N ARG A 149 -1.56 -9.19 -16.53
CA ARG A 149 -0.75 -10.20 -17.25
C ARG A 149 -0.11 -11.19 -16.28
N LEU A 150 0.52 -10.70 -15.21
CA LEU A 150 1.12 -11.56 -14.18
C LEU A 150 0.08 -12.47 -13.53
N HIS A 151 -1.09 -11.91 -13.18
CA HIS A 151 -2.22 -12.67 -12.65
C HIS A 151 -2.66 -13.78 -13.59
N ASN A 152 -2.87 -13.46 -14.88
CA ASN A 152 -3.30 -14.43 -15.88
C ASN A 152 -2.25 -15.52 -16.11
N ASN A 153 -0.97 -15.19 -16.09
CA ASN A 153 0.12 -16.16 -16.19
C ASN A 153 0.13 -17.11 -15.00
N PHE A 154 -0.03 -16.60 -13.78
CA PHE A 154 -0.13 -17.44 -12.58
C PHE A 154 -1.31 -18.43 -12.70
N LEU A 155 -2.49 -17.98 -13.05
CA LEU A 155 -3.67 -18.84 -13.18
C LEU A 155 -3.56 -19.87 -14.31
N LYS A 156 -2.80 -19.59 -15.37
CA LYS A 156 -2.51 -20.56 -16.43
C LYS A 156 -1.53 -21.63 -15.96
N LEU A 157 -0.51 -21.24 -15.19
CA LEU A 157 0.56 -22.13 -14.74
C LEU A 157 0.17 -22.92 -13.49
N ASP A 158 -0.59 -22.30 -12.56
CA ASP A 158 -1.08 -22.92 -11.34
C ASP A 158 -2.48 -22.44 -10.95
N LYS A 159 -3.50 -23.20 -11.32
CA LYS A 159 -4.91 -22.89 -11.01
C LYS A 159 -5.27 -22.95 -9.51
N LYS A 160 -4.35 -23.43 -8.66
CA LYS A 160 -4.59 -23.55 -7.22
C LYS A 160 -4.19 -22.30 -6.44
N MET A 161 -3.55 -21.33 -7.10
CA MET A 161 -3.23 -20.04 -6.50
C MET A 161 -4.50 -19.23 -6.23
N GLN A 162 -4.65 -18.70 -5.02
CA GLN A 162 -5.82 -17.93 -4.60
C GLN A 162 -5.42 -16.48 -4.33
N LEU A 163 -6.09 -15.54 -5.00
CA LEU A 163 -5.86 -14.11 -4.82
C LEU A 163 -6.48 -13.64 -3.49
N ASN A 164 -5.66 -13.08 -2.61
CA ASN A 164 -6.08 -12.47 -1.36
C ASN A 164 -6.57 -11.03 -1.56
N GLY A 165 -7.53 -10.59 -0.75
CA GLY A 165 -8.09 -9.23 -0.82
C GLY A 165 -9.11 -9.02 -1.95
N PRO A 166 -9.33 -7.77 -2.42
CA PRO A 166 -10.36 -7.46 -3.41
C PRO A 166 -10.02 -8.03 -4.79
N ALA A 167 -11.05 -8.25 -5.62
CA ALA A 167 -10.88 -8.64 -7.02
C ALA A 167 -10.15 -7.55 -7.83
N LEU A 168 -9.50 -7.93 -8.94
CA LEU A 168 -8.73 -7.00 -9.78
C LEU A 168 -9.55 -5.86 -10.39
N SER A 169 -10.83 -6.12 -10.66
CA SER A 169 -11.79 -5.17 -11.24
C SER A 169 -12.39 -4.17 -10.24
N LYS A 170 -12.05 -4.28 -8.95
CA LYS A 170 -12.58 -3.44 -7.88
C LYS A 170 -11.47 -2.65 -7.19
N ASN A 171 -11.75 -2.13 -6.02
CA ASN A 171 -10.91 -1.26 -5.19
C ASN A 171 -9.54 -1.87 -4.84
N ARG A 172 -8.71 -2.10 -5.86
CA ARG A 172 -7.34 -2.64 -5.71
C ARG A 172 -6.34 -1.76 -6.43
N LEU A 173 -5.19 -1.56 -5.82
CA LEU A 173 -4.03 -0.89 -6.43
C LEU A 173 -3.66 -1.55 -7.78
N PRO A 174 -3.25 -0.74 -8.78
CA PRO A 174 -2.94 -1.23 -10.12
C PRO A 174 -1.68 -2.09 -10.20
N ASN A 175 -0.84 -2.07 -9.17
CA ASN A 175 0.48 -2.71 -9.15
C ASN A 175 0.63 -3.82 -8.12
N ASN A 176 -0.45 -4.20 -7.42
CA ASN A 176 -0.37 -5.12 -6.27
C ASN A 176 -1.12 -6.43 -6.53
N LEU A 177 -0.46 -7.54 -6.18
CA LEU A 177 -1.02 -8.88 -6.07
C LEU A 177 -0.59 -9.50 -4.74
N ASN A 178 -1.47 -10.25 -4.12
CA ASN A 178 -1.18 -11.05 -2.93
C ASN A 178 -1.85 -12.41 -3.10
N TYR A 179 -1.09 -13.48 -2.94
CA TYR A 179 -1.57 -14.84 -3.19
C TYR A 179 -1.37 -15.74 -1.99
N TYR A 180 -2.38 -16.51 -1.67
CA TYR A 180 -2.28 -17.74 -0.90
C TYR A 180 -1.97 -18.92 -1.83
N VAL A 181 -1.01 -19.74 -1.45
CA VAL A 181 -0.59 -20.94 -2.19
C VAL A 181 -0.50 -22.11 -1.25
N LYS A 182 -1.48 -23.01 -1.30
CA LYS A 182 -1.52 -24.18 -0.43
C LYS A 182 -0.30 -25.09 -0.62
N GLY A 183 0.25 -25.55 0.51
CA GLY A 183 1.34 -26.53 0.54
C GLY A 183 2.73 -25.96 0.32
N ILE A 184 2.93 -24.65 0.58
CA ILE A 184 4.25 -24.01 0.59
C ILE A 184 4.46 -23.17 1.83
N ASN A 185 5.71 -22.92 2.16
CA ASN A 185 6.12 -21.84 3.07
C ASN A 185 6.56 -20.63 2.23
N ALA A 186 5.88 -19.49 2.40
CA ALA A 186 6.19 -18.31 1.59
C ALA A 186 7.55 -17.68 1.93
N ALA A 187 8.07 -17.86 3.14
CA ALA A 187 9.42 -17.42 3.50
C ALA A 187 10.48 -18.23 2.75
N GLU A 188 10.33 -19.56 2.72
CA GLU A 188 11.22 -20.46 1.96
C GLU A 188 11.16 -20.17 0.45
N LEU A 189 9.96 -19.92 -0.09
CA LEU A 189 9.79 -19.51 -1.48
C LEU A 189 10.55 -18.21 -1.76
N THR A 190 10.41 -17.19 -0.90
CA THR A 190 11.06 -15.89 -1.06
C THR A 190 12.58 -15.99 -0.98
N GLU A 191 13.11 -16.73 -0.01
CA GLU A 191 14.54 -16.97 0.15
C GLU A 191 15.13 -17.68 -1.08
N SER A 192 14.45 -18.72 -1.56
CA SER A 192 14.92 -19.52 -2.68
C SER A 192 14.87 -18.82 -4.04
N LEU A 193 14.19 -17.69 -4.15
CA LEU A 193 14.05 -16.90 -5.37
C LEU A 193 14.72 -15.52 -5.31
N GLY A 194 15.37 -15.18 -4.19
CA GLY A 194 15.94 -13.84 -3.96
C GLY A 194 16.92 -13.36 -5.03
N ASP A 195 17.63 -14.27 -5.69
CA ASP A 195 18.57 -13.96 -6.78
C ASP A 195 17.88 -13.70 -8.13
N TYR A 196 16.62 -14.06 -8.28
CA TYR A 196 15.88 -14.01 -9.55
C TYR A 196 14.74 -13.02 -9.53
N VAL A 197 13.97 -12.97 -8.44
CA VAL A 197 12.75 -12.15 -8.33
C VAL A 197 12.65 -11.53 -6.95
N ALA A 198 12.58 -10.21 -6.91
CA ALA A 198 12.32 -9.47 -5.67
C ALA A 198 10.81 -9.45 -5.36
N PHE A 199 10.39 -10.15 -4.33
CA PHE A 199 9.03 -10.09 -3.78
C PHE A 199 9.06 -10.23 -2.25
N SER A 200 7.93 -10.19 -1.59
CA SER A 200 7.88 -10.15 -0.12
C SER A 200 6.82 -11.10 0.42
N THR A 201 7.11 -11.70 1.56
CA THR A 201 6.07 -12.26 2.42
C THR A 201 5.29 -11.11 3.08
N GLY A 202 4.01 -11.30 3.42
CA GLY A 202 3.20 -10.31 4.13
C GLY A 202 3.73 -10.01 5.55
N SER A 203 4.52 -10.91 6.15
CA SER A 203 5.18 -10.70 7.43
C SER A 203 6.51 -9.98 7.22
N ALA A 204 6.63 -8.74 7.71
CA ALA A 204 7.94 -8.15 7.90
C ALA A 204 8.72 -9.00 8.90
N CYS A 205 9.90 -9.51 8.50
CA CYS A 205 10.82 -10.21 9.39
C CYS A 205 11.30 -9.23 10.48
N THR A 206 10.58 -9.16 11.59
CA THR A 206 11.08 -8.58 12.82
C THR A 206 11.58 -9.73 13.67
N THR A 207 12.93 -9.84 13.74
CA THR A 207 13.67 -10.59 14.76
C THR A 207 13.06 -11.92 15.23
N GLY A 208 13.24 -13.00 14.46
CA GLY A 208 13.26 -14.37 14.99
C GLY A 208 11.93 -15.10 15.16
N ASN A 209 10.79 -14.43 15.26
CA ASN A 209 9.48 -15.07 15.28
C ASN A 209 8.70 -14.70 14.00
N ILE A 210 8.39 -15.71 13.19
CA ILE A 210 7.55 -15.55 11.99
C ILE A 210 6.10 -15.46 12.46
N GLU A 211 5.63 -14.24 12.75
CA GLU A 211 4.22 -14.01 13.01
C GLU A 211 3.46 -13.85 11.68
N PRO A 212 2.25 -14.41 11.57
CA PRO A 212 1.43 -14.20 10.39
C PRO A 212 1.02 -12.73 10.25
N SER A 213 0.85 -12.27 9.01
CA SER A 213 0.34 -10.93 8.76
C SER A 213 -1.02 -10.71 9.43
N TYR A 214 -1.13 -9.68 10.27
CA TYR A 214 -2.40 -9.29 10.88
C TYR A 214 -3.43 -8.83 9.82
N VAL A 215 -2.97 -8.32 8.67
CA VAL A 215 -3.83 -7.93 7.54
C VAL A 215 -4.50 -9.18 6.96
N LEU A 216 -3.73 -10.23 6.69
CA LEU A 216 -4.27 -11.49 6.16
C LEU A 216 -5.19 -12.18 7.16
N SER A 217 -4.82 -12.19 8.43
CA SER A 217 -5.68 -12.71 9.50
C SER A 217 -7.01 -11.92 9.62
N SER A 218 -6.96 -10.59 9.47
CA SER A 218 -8.14 -9.73 9.52
C SER A 218 -9.11 -9.93 8.36
N ILE A 219 -8.66 -10.47 7.23
CA ILE A 219 -9.52 -10.84 6.10
C ILE A 219 -9.96 -12.30 6.15
N GLY A 220 -9.67 -13.00 7.24
CA GLY A 220 -10.17 -14.34 7.53
C GLY A 220 -9.24 -15.50 7.19
N LEU A 221 -7.97 -15.26 6.82
CA LEU A 221 -7.01 -16.32 6.62
C LEU A 221 -6.57 -16.92 7.96
N THR A 222 -6.43 -18.23 7.99
CA THR A 222 -5.79 -18.94 9.10
C THR A 222 -4.29 -18.59 9.18
N LYS A 223 -3.64 -18.91 10.30
CA LYS A 223 -2.19 -18.73 10.45
C LYS A 223 -1.41 -19.45 9.35
N GLU A 224 -1.79 -20.68 9.04
CA GLU A 224 -1.15 -21.49 7.98
C GLU A 224 -1.31 -20.83 6.61
N GLU A 225 -2.53 -20.39 6.27
CA GLU A 225 -2.79 -19.70 5.00
C GLU A 225 -2.03 -18.38 4.88
N ALA A 226 -1.94 -17.61 5.97
CA ALA A 226 -1.18 -16.36 5.99
C ALA A 226 0.33 -16.60 5.80
N LEU A 227 0.91 -17.66 6.43
CA LEU A 227 2.30 -18.05 6.25
C LEU A 227 2.59 -18.65 4.87
N SER A 228 1.57 -19.14 4.19
CA SER A 228 1.63 -19.66 2.81
C SER A 228 1.25 -18.58 1.78
N SER A 229 1.24 -17.31 2.18
CA SER A 229 0.87 -16.17 1.33
C SER A 229 2.06 -15.28 1.04
N PHE A 230 2.17 -14.81 -0.21
CA PHE A 230 3.19 -13.85 -0.62
C PHE A 230 2.61 -12.67 -1.39
N ARG A 231 3.29 -11.53 -1.32
CA ARG A 231 2.97 -10.34 -2.08
C ARG A 231 3.97 -10.13 -3.20
N ILE A 232 3.47 -9.80 -4.40
CA ILE A 232 4.29 -9.37 -5.52
C ILE A 232 3.74 -8.06 -6.07
N SER A 233 4.64 -7.15 -6.46
CA SER A 233 4.27 -5.86 -7.03
C SER A 233 5.02 -5.64 -8.33
N VAL A 234 4.35 -5.00 -9.29
CA VAL A 234 4.97 -4.57 -10.55
C VAL A 234 5.32 -3.09 -10.47
N GLY A 235 6.39 -2.68 -11.15
CA GLY A 235 6.87 -1.31 -11.21
C GLY A 235 6.78 -0.70 -12.61
N LEU A 236 7.03 0.61 -12.71
CA LEU A 236 7.04 1.32 -13.99
C LEU A 236 8.21 0.90 -14.90
N GLU A 237 9.30 0.43 -14.32
CA GLU A 237 10.49 -0.03 -15.05
C GLU A 237 10.39 -1.50 -15.48
N SER A 238 9.36 -2.24 -15.03
CA SER A 238 9.13 -3.62 -15.47
C SER A 238 8.82 -3.67 -16.97
N THR A 239 9.20 -4.78 -17.59
CA THR A 239 8.87 -5.12 -18.99
C THR A 239 7.89 -6.28 -19.06
N ILE A 240 7.32 -6.52 -20.24
CA ILE A 240 6.43 -7.69 -20.47
C ILE A 240 7.22 -9.00 -20.28
N GLU A 241 8.45 -9.01 -20.74
CA GLU A 241 9.38 -10.13 -20.65
C GLU A 241 9.68 -10.47 -19.21
N ASP A 242 9.98 -9.47 -18.36
CA ASP A 242 10.19 -9.65 -16.91
C ASP A 242 8.97 -10.27 -16.23
N ILE A 243 7.77 -9.79 -16.58
CA ILE A 243 6.50 -10.28 -16.02
C ILE A 243 6.27 -11.76 -16.38
N ASP A 244 6.53 -12.14 -17.64
CA ASP A 244 6.34 -13.51 -18.10
C ASP A 244 7.37 -14.46 -17.51
N GLU A 245 8.62 -14.01 -17.39
CA GLU A 245 9.71 -14.81 -16.82
C GLU A 245 9.51 -14.98 -15.30
N ALA A 246 9.20 -13.92 -14.58
CA ALA A 246 8.92 -14.01 -13.15
C ALA A 246 7.79 -14.99 -12.84
N ALA A 247 6.71 -14.98 -13.64
CA ALA A 247 5.62 -15.93 -13.46
C ALA A 247 6.08 -17.39 -13.61
N LYS A 248 6.91 -17.69 -14.63
CA LYS A 248 7.45 -19.05 -14.87
C LYS A 248 8.35 -19.49 -13.72
N ILE A 249 9.30 -18.63 -13.31
CA ILE A 249 10.25 -18.91 -12.24
C ILE A 249 9.52 -19.21 -10.93
N ILE A 250 8.58 -18.35 -10.54
CA ILE A 250 7.81 -18.52 -9.30
C ILE A 250 6.98 -19.81 -9.34
N CYS A 251 6.23 -20.06 -10.41
CA CYS A 251 5.39 -21.25 -10.51
C CYS A 251 6.20 -22.56 -10.55
N ASN A 252 7.34 -22.55 -11.24
CA ASN A 252 8.24 -23.70 -11.25
C ASN A 252 8.76 -24.02 -9.83
N LYS A 253 9.18 -23.00 -9.08
CA LYS A 253 9.66 -23.18 -7.71
C LYS A 253 8.56 -23.68 -6.77
N ILE A 254 7.35 -23.13 -6.87
CA ILE A 254 6.17 -23.62 -6.15
C ILE A 254 5.94 -25.11 -6.44
N GLY A 255 6.06 -25.51 -7.71
CA GLY A 255 5.94 -26.90 -8.11
C GLY A 255 7.00 -27.83 -7.50
N ILE A 256 8.21 -27.34 -7.27
CA ILE A 256 9.29 -28.08 -6.58
C ILE A 256 8.97 -28.19 -5.08
N LEU A 257 8.67 -27.08 -4.42
CA LEU A 257 8.38 -27.03 -2.98
C LEU A 257 7.16 -27.87 -2.55
N ARG A 258 6.21 -28.08 -3.44
CA ARG A 258 5.06 -28.97 -3.16
C ARG A 258 5.38 -30.45 -3.24
N LYS A 259 6.55 -30.85 -3.76
CA LYS A 259 6.97 -32.21 -3.89
C LYS A 259 7.99 -32.65 -2.82
N SER A 260 8.61 -31.66 -2.18
CA SER A 260 9.48 -31.81 -1.02
C SER A 260 8.66 -31.97 0.26
#